data_98fe0022120048d72571d9c8a94c25ad
#
_entry.id   98fe0022120048d72571d9c8a94c25ad
#
_cell.length_a   1.000
_cell.length_b   1.000
_cell.length_c   1.000
_cell.angle_alpha   90.00
_cell.angle_beta   90.00
_cell.angle_gamma   90.00
#
_symmetry.space_group_name_H-M   'P 1'
#
loop_
_entity.id
_entity.type
_entity.pdbx_description
1 polymer ?
#
loop_
_entity_poly.entity_id
_entity_poly.type
_entity_poly.pdbx_seq_one_letter_code
_entity_poly.pdbx_strand_id
1 'polypeptide(L)'
;EIIAKAIEKEVKKGVDGIIIGMGTDNLAVASAALAFIVEETPIPILFVGAQRSSDRGSSDAAMNLICAAEFIAKTDFCGVAICMHESTSDNNCVIMPATKTRKLHSSRRDAFKPVNDTIIARINYDSRKIEFIKNNYQKKDKNDKLIIKPKMEDKVGLLKIHVNMLPEQFEFYKGYKGLIMEGTGLGHTPGQVPNEYCKIHKRIYPAIKKIIASGCIVVMTTQCLFGRVQMHVYDKGVDLTNLGVIPGKDMLSETAFV
;
A
#
# COMPACT_ATOMS: atom_id res chain seq x y z
N GLU A 1 -14.70 -3.51 -3.70
CA GLU A 1 -15.74 -4.48 -4.06
C GLU A 1 -16.21 -4.37 -5.53
N ILE A 2 -16.56 -3.17 -6.02
CA ILE A 2 -17.06 -2.96 -7.40
C ILE A 2 -16.02 -3.43 -8.44
N ILE A 3 -14.77 -3.00 -8.29
CA ILE A 3 -13.66 -3.41 -9.16
C ILE A 3 -13.48 -4.94 -9.13
N ALA A 4 -13.53 -5.56 -7.97
CA ALA A 4 -13.36 -7.01 -7.82
C ALA A 4 -14.48 -7.80 -8.56
N LYS A 5 -15.71 -7.34 -8.46
CA LYS A 5 -16.85 -7.94 -9.23
C LYS A 5 -16.67 -7.78 -10.73
N ALA A 6 -16.15 -6.64 -11.19
CA ALA A 6 -15.86 -6.42 -12.60
C ALA A 6 -14.75 -7.36 -13.10
N ILE A 7 -13.67 -7.51 -12.31
CA ILE A 7 -12.57 -8.44 -12.60
C ILE A 7 -13.11 -9.88 -12.74
N GLU A 8 -13.91 -10.34 -11.78
CA GLU A 8 -14.48 -11.69 -11.81
C GLU A 8 -15.28 -11.95 -13.10
N LYS A 9 -16.06 -10.95 -13.53
CA LYS A 9 -16.83 -11.02 -14.76
C LYS A 9 -15.95 -11.11 -16.00
N GLU A 10 -14.89 -10.31 -16.08
CA GLU A 10 -14.00 -10.28 -17.24
C GLU A 10 -13.10 -11.52 -17.32
N VAL A 11 -12.57 -11.99 -16.20
CA VAL A 11 -11.77 -13.22 -16.16
C VAL A 11 -12.57 -14.44 -16.65
N LYS A 12 -13.86 -14.53 -16.30
CA LYS A 12 -14.77 -15.58 -16.82
C LYS A 12 -14.94 -15.56 -18.33
N LYS A 13 -14.65 -14.44 -19.01
CA LYS A 13 -14.68 -14.34 -20.48
C LYS A 13 -13.38 -14.81 -21.15
N GLY A 14 -12.35 -15.13 -20.38
CA GLY A 14 -11.08 -15.62 -20.89
C GLY A 14 -10.14 -14.51 -21.40
N VAL A 15 -10.13 -13.34 -20.74
CA VAL A 15 -9.18 -12.26 -21.08
C VAL A 15 -7.77 -12.60 -20.63
N ASP A 16 -6.76 -12.11 -21.35
CA ASP A 16 -5.34 -12.36 -21.08
C ASP A 16 -4.77 -11.48 -19.94
N GLY A 17 -5.45 -10.39 -19.60
CA GLY A 17 -5.10 -9.47 -18.54
C GLY A 17 -6.07 -8.31 -18.43
N ILE A 18 -5.94 -7.52 -17.37
CA ILE A 18 -6.84 -6.39 -17.07
C ILE A 18 -6.00 -5.15 -16.78
N ILE A 19 -6.38 -4.03 -17.39
CA ILE A 19 -5.85 -2.70 -17.04
C ILE A 19 -6.95 -1.90 -16.37
N ILE A 20 -6.63 -1.34 -15.21
CA ILE A 20 -7.53 -0.49 -14.41
C ILE A 20 -7.03 0.94 -14.48
N GLY A 21 -7.73 1.78 -15.23
CA GLY A 21 -7.48 3.23 -15.23
C GLY A 21 -7.99 3.87 -13.95
N MET A 22 -7.12 4.60 -13.22
CA MET A 22 -7.50 5.22 -11.95
C MET A 22 -6.84 6.57 -11.74
N GLY A 23 -7.54 7.49 -11.05
CA GLY A 23 -6.98 8.75 -10.58
C GLY A 23 -5.81 8.49 -9.61
N THR A 24 -4.73 9.25 -9.79
CA THR A 24 -3.43 8.96 -9.13
C THR A 24 -3.43 9.15 -7.62
N ASP A 25 -4.37 9.89 -7.04
CA ASP A 25 -4.41 10.11 -5.59
C ASP A 25 -4.74 8.83 -4.80
N ASN A 26 -5.61 7.99 -5.36
CA ASN A 26 -6.03 6.73 -4.73
C ASN A 26 -5.40 5.48 -5.35
N LEU A 27 -4.62 5.63 -6.43
CA LEU A 27 -4.12 4.50 -7.21
C LEU A 27 -3.31 3.50 -6.37
N ALA A 28 -2.38 3.98 -5.55
CA ALA A 28 -1.54 3.11 -4.70
C ALA A 28 -2.37 2.38 -3.63
N VAL A 29 -3.28 3.10 -2.95
CA VAL A 29 -4.16 2.52 -1.91
C VAL A 29 -5.12 1.50 -2.52
N ALA A 30 -5.74 1.83 -3.66
CA ALA A 30 -6.66 0.95 -4.33
C ALA A 30 -5.99 -0.31 -4.89
N SER A 31 -4.75 -0.18 -5.40
CA SER A 31 -3.99 -1.35 -5.87
C SER A 31 -3.57 -2.27 -4.71
N ALA A 32 -3.18 -1.70 -3.57
CA ALA A 32 -2.89 -2.47 -2.36
C ALA A 32 -4.13 -3.21 -1.85
N ALA A 33 -5.28 -2.52 -1.75
CA ALA A 33 -6.55 -3.13 -1.38
C ALA A 33 -6.93 -4.26 -2.33
N LEU A 34 -6.80 -4.05 -3.64
CA LEU A 34 -7.12 -5.07 -4.62
C LEU A 34 -6.19 -6.28 -4.54
N ALA A 35 -4.91 -6.08 -4.22
CA ALA A 35 -3.95 -7.18 -4.03
C ALA A 35 -4.32 -8.10 -2.85
N PHE A 36 -5.00 -7.58 -1.82
CA PHE A 36 -5.54 -8.42 -0.74
C PHE A 36 -6.90 -9.04 -1.10
N ILE A 37 -7.74 -8.32 -1.84
CA ILE A 37 -9.04 -8.83 -2.31
C ILE A 37 -8.85 -9.98 -3.30
N VAL A 38 -7.89 -9.85 -4.22
CA VAL A 38 -7.54 -10.87 -5.21
C VAL A 38 -6.39 -11.71 -4.65
N GLU A 39 -6.72 -12.75 -3.91
CA GLU A 39 -5.72 -13.65 -3.31
C GLU A 39 -4.96 -14.44 -4.38
N GLU A 40 -5.64 -14.82 -5.45
CA GLU A 40 -5.07 -15.59 -6.55
C GLU A 40 -5.70 -15.16 -7.87
N THR A 41 -4.90 -15.06 -8.92
CA THR A 41 -5.36 -14.72 -10.27
C THR A 41 -4.50 -15.37 -11.34
N PRO A 42 -5.12 -15.94 -12.41
CA PRO A 42 -4.39 -16.53 -13.52
C PRO A 42 -3.82 -15.49 -14.51
N ILE A 43 -4.15 -14.22 -14.33
CA ILE A 43 -3.82 -13.14 -15.26
C ILE A 43 -3.21 -11.92 -14.54
N PRO A 44 -2.45 -11.07 -15.24
CA PRO A 44 -2.01 -9.79 -14.71
C PRO A 44 -3.17 -8.79 -14.61
N ILE A 45 -3.17 -8.02 -13.51
CA ILE A 45 -4.11 -6.92 -13.25
C ILE A 45 -3.27 -5.69 -12.95
N LEU A 46 -3.23 -4.73 -13.87
CA LEU A 46 -2.37 -3.57 -13.78
C LEU A 46 -3.16 -2.28 -13.54
N PHE A 47 -2.80 -1.55 -12.49
CA PHE A 47 -3.27 -0.19 -12.29
C PHE A 47 -2.43 0.79 -13.11
N VAL A 48 -3.11 1.68 -13.82
CA VAL A 48 -2.51 2.72 -14.65
C VAL A 48 -3.19 4.05 -14.34
N GLY A 49 -2.42 5.10 -14.23
CA GLY A 49 -2.91 6.47 -14.08
C GLY A 49 -2.15 7.45 -14.97
N ALA A 50 -2.46 8.73 -14.82
CA ALA A 50 -1.72 9.82 -15.45
C ALA A 50 -1.55 10.98 -14.47
N GLN A 51 -0.32 11.44 -14.28
CA GLN A 51 -0.03 12.62 -13.46
C GLN A 51 -0.30 13.92 -14.23
N ARG A 52 -0.20 13.85 -15.54
CA ARG A 52 -0.59 14.93 -16.47
C ARG A 52 -1.83 14.49 -17.21
N SER A 53 -2.90 15.26 -17.07
CA SER A 53 -4.20 14.99 -17.71
C SER A 53 -4.06 14.69 -19.20
N SER A 54 -4.90 13.82 -19.73
CA SER A 54 -4.86 13.35 -21.13
C SER A 54 -5.09 14.42 -22.17
N ASP A 55 -5.62 15.58 -21.78
CA ASP A 55 -5.81 16.77 -22.62
C ASP A 55 -4.54 17.64 -22.78
N ARG A 56 -3.46 17.29 -22.10
CA ARG A 56 -2.19 18.03 -22.14
C ARG A 56 -1.16 17.34 -23.02
N GLY A 57 -0.40 18.13 -23.80
CA GLY A 57 0.69 17.64 -24.63
C GLY A 57 1.79 16.88 -23.89
N SER A 58 1.95 17.11 -22.58
CA SER A 58 2.90 16.43 -21.70
C SER A 58 2.26 15.25 -20.94
N SER A 59 1.10 14.76 -21.38
CA SER A 59 0.41 13.64 -20.74
C SER A 59 1.24 12.36 -20.77
N ASP A 60 1.28 11.68 -19.63
CA ASP A 60 1.90 10.36 -19.47
C ASP A 60 0.91 9.20 -19.64
N ALA A 61 -0.38 9.50 -19.90
CA ALA A 61 -1.45 8.52 -19.97
C ALA A 61 -1.22 7.45 -21.04
N ALA A 62 -0.92 7.87 -22.29
CA ALA A 62 -0.77 6.95 -23.40
C ALA A 62 0.43 6.02 -23.22
N MET A 63 1.58 6.56 -22.79
CA MET A 63 2.77 5.77 -22.55
C MET A 63 2.57 4.74 -21.44
N ASN A 64 1.99 5.14 -20.29
CA ASN A 64 1.70 4.24 -19.18
C ASN A 64 0.76 3.10 -19.63
N LEU A 65 -0.28 3.42 -20.40
CA LEU A 65 -1.24 2.44 -20.91
C LEU A 65 -0.61 1.45 -21.91
N ILE A 66 0.17 1.96 -22.86
CA ILE A 66 0.85 1.14 -23.87
C ILE A 66 1.87 0.21 -23.21
N CYS A 67 2.69 0.70 -22.30
CA CYS A 67 3.65 -0.12 -21.57
C CYS A 67 2.96 -1.20 -20.71
N ALA A 68 1.83 -0.89 -20.09
CA ALA A 68 1.03 -1.88 -19.36
C ALA A 68 0.50 -2.98 -20.30
N ALA A 69 -0.06 -2.61 -21.46
CA ALA A 69 -0.54 -3.57 -22.45
C ALA A 69 0.58 -4.47 -23.00
N GLU A 70 1.74 -3.90 -23.32
CA GLU A 70 2.94 -4.64 -23.75
C GLU A 70 3.41 -5.65 -22.70
N PHE A 71 3.40 -5.24 -21.42
CA PHE A 71 3.78 -6.13 -20.33
C PHE A 71 2.82 -7.31 -20.18
N ILE A 72 1.50 -7.05 -20.24
CA ILE A 72 0.47 -8.09 -20.20
C ILE A 72 0.63 -9.09 -21.33
N ALA A 73 0.82 -8.59 -22.55
CA ALA A 73 0.87 -9.41 -23.77
C ALA A 73 2.14 -10.27 -23.88
N LYS A 74 3.27 -9.83 -23.31
CA LYS A 74 4.58 -10.43 -23.56
C LYS A 74 5.19 -11.15 -22.36
N THR A 75 4.51 -11.19 -21.20
CA THR A 75 5.11 -11.78 -19.99
C THR A 75 4.24 -12.87 -19.38
N ASP A 76 4.89 -13.66 -18.55
CA ASP A 76 4.25 -14.69 -17.72
C ASP A 76 3.87 -14.17 -16.32
N PHE A 77 3.89 -12.86 -16.09
CA PHE A 77 3.49 -12.28 -14.81
C PHE A 77 2.01 -12.50 -14.55
N CYS A 78 1.64 -12.80 -13.30
CA CYS A 78 0.27 -12.72 -12.81
C CYS A 78 0.23 -11.97 -11.48
N GLY A 79 -0.97 -11.56 -11.05
CA GLY A 79 -1.14 -10.77 -9.83
C GLY A 79 -1.45 -9.29 -10.09
N VAL A 80 -1.54 -8.52 -9.00
CA VAL A 80 -1.87 -7.09 -9.03
C VAL A 80 -0.59 -6.25 -8.95
N ALA A 81 -0.43 -5.30 -9.88
CA ALA A 81 0.71 -4.39 -9.91
C ALA A 81 0.33 -3.00 -10.45
N ILE A 82 1.26 -2.07 -10.41
CA ILE A 82 1.11 -0.69 -10.90
C ILE A 82 2.07 -0.48 -12.06
N CYS A 83 1.60 0.14 -13.16
CA CYS A 83 2.45 0.57 -14.27
C CYS A 83 2.43 2.09 -14.39
N MET A 84 3.56 2.75 -14.14
CA MET A 84 3.72 4.20 -14.24
C MET A 84 5.13 4.55 -14.75
N HIS A 85 5.34 5.82 -15.12
CA HIS A 85 6.63 6.36 -15.55
C HIS A 85 7.76 6.07 -14.53
N GLU A 86 8.92 5.68 -15.02
CA GLU A 86 10.12 5.46 -14.21
C GLU A 86 10.75 6.79 -13.76
N SER A 87 10.79 7.75 -14.69
CA SER A 87 11.41 9.07 -14.52
C SER A 87 10.51 10.16 -15.11
N THR A 88 11.02 11.38 -15.20
CA THR A 88 10.33 12.49 -15.87
C THR A 88 10.44 12.46 -17.39
N SER A 89 11.32 11.63 -17.95
CA SER A 89 11.49 11.44 -19.41
C SER A 89 10.59 10.32 -19.94
N ASP A 90 10.31 10.34 -21.25
CA ASP A 90 9.40 9.43 -21.94
C ASP A 90 10.10 8.13 -22.42
N ASN A 91 11.12 7.65 -21.70
CA ASN A 91 11.89 6.48 -22.08
C ASN A 91 11.29 5.17 -21.57
N ASN A 92 10.96 5.13 -20.27
CA ASN A 92 10.58 3.89 -19.62
C ASN A 92 9.36 4.05 -18.70
N CYS A 93 8.54 3.00 -18.64
CA CYS A 93 7.64 2.73 -17.53
C CYS A 93 8.17 1.59 -16.67
N VAL A 94 7.69 1.51 -15.45
CA VAL A 94 8.04 0.44 -14.50
C VAL A 94 6.80 -0.24 -13.95
N ILE A 95 6.93 -1.54 -13.75
CA ILE A 95 5.96 -2.35 -13.03
C ILE A 95 6.37 -2.42 -11.57
N MET A 96 5.47 -2.01 -10.69
CA MET A 96 5.73 -1.87 -9.25
C MET A 96 4.79 -2.75 -8.44
N PRO A 97 5.27 -3.34 -7.33
CA PRO A 97 4.42 -4.17 -6.47
C PRO A 97 3.32 -3.32 -5.81
N ALA A 98 2.07 -3.78 -5.92
CA ALA A 98 0.88 -3.05 -5.45
C ALA A 98 0.93 -2.69 -3.96
N THR A 99 1.41 -3.61 -3.11
CA THR A 99 1.44 -3.45 -1.64
C THR A 99 2.67 -2.70 -1.11
N LYS A 100 3.62 -2.35 -1.98
CA LYS A 100 4.86 -1.66 -1.61
C LYS A 100 5.07 -0.34 -2.35
N THR A 101 4.09 0.11 -3.13
CA THR A 101 4.20 1.34 -3.92
C THR A 101 3.51 2.49 -3.24
N ARG A 102 4.17 3.66 -3.23
CA ARG A 102 3.63 4.90 -2.70
C ARG A 102 3.78 6.04 -3.71
N LYS A 103 2.80 6.97 -3.73
CA LYS A 103 2.91 8.24 -4.44
C LYS A 103 3.77 9.19 -3.61
N LEU A 104 5.02 9.41 -4.03
CA LEU A 104 6.01 10.22 -3.28
C LEU A 104 6.05 11.67 -3.69
N HIS A 105 5.49 12.01 -4.83
CA HIS A 105 5.43 13.39 -5.32
C HIS A 105 4.02 13.74 -5.74
N SER A 106 3.55 14.95 -5.41
CA SER A 106 2.17 15.38 -5.67
C SER A 106 1.80 15.49 -7.15
N SER A 107 2.76 15.73 -8.05
CA SER A 107 2.46 16.10 -9.44
C SER A 107 3.45 15.60 -10.51
N ARG A 108 4.62 15.06 -10.17
CA ARG A 108 5.59 14.58 -11.17
C ARG A 108 5.13 13.26 -11.80
N ARG A 109 5.49 13.03 -13.07
CA ARG A 109 5.13 11.79 -13.78
C ARG A 109 5.72 10.54 -13.13
N ASP A 110 6.92 10.64 -12.54
CA ASP A 110 7.60 9.60 -11.79
C ASP A 110 7.26 9.59 -10.27
N ALA A 111 6.06 10.03 -9.93
CA ALA A 111 5.63 10.18 -8.53
C ALA A 111 5.56 8.87 -7.75
N PHE A 112 5.31 7.75 -8.44
CA PHE A 112 5.15 6.45 -7.81
C PHE A 112 6.49 5.72 -7.71
N LYS A 113 6.81 5.24 -6.51
CA LYS A 113 8.04 4.47 -6.27
C LYS A 113 7.76 3.34 -5.29
N PRO A 114 8.45 2.18 -5.44
CA PRO A 114 8.46 1.17 -4.40
C PRO A 114 9.16 1.69 -3.15
N VAL A 115 8.65 1.31 -1.98
CA VAL A 115 9.24 1.62 -0.66
C VAL A 115 9.56 0.31 0.04
N ASN A 116 10.78 0.17 0.55
CA ASN A 116 11.33 -1.06 1.12
C ASN A 116 11.23 -2.26 0.18
N ASP A 117 11.25 -2.00 -1.13
CA ASP A 117 11.18 -3.00 -2.20
C ASP A 117 11.76 -2.43 -3.49
N THR A 118 11.80 -3.23 -4.56
CA THR A 118 12.26 -2.85 -5.89
C THR A 118 11.13 -2.98 -6.92
N ILE A 119 11.32 -2.35 -8.09
CA ILE A 119 10.45 -2.56 -9.24
C ILE A 119 10.46 -4.03 -9.70
N ILE A 120 9.33 -4.52 -10.20
CA ILE A 120 9.23 -5.87 -10.75
C ILE A 120 9.92 -5.94 -12.12
N ALA A 121 9.58 -4.99 -12.99
CA ALA A 121 10.14 -4.93 -14.33
C ALA A 121 10.21 -3.48 -14.84
N ARG A 122 11.01 -3.27 -15.87
CA ARG A 122 11.11 -2.03 -16.66
C ARG A 122 10.70 -2.30 -18.09
N ILE A 123 9.96 -1.39 -18.68
CA ILE A 123 9.54 -1.44 -20.09
C ILE A 123 10.07 -0.19 -20.78
N ASN A 124 10.92 -0.37 -21.80
CA ASN A 124 11.32 0.75 -22.65
C ASN A 124 10.22 1.04 -23.68
N TYR A 125 9.77 2.29 -23.73
CA TYR A 125 8.63 2.68 -24.56
C TYR A 125 8.88 2.52 -26.07
N ASP A 126 10.04 2.91 -26.58
CA ASP A 126 10.34 2.88 -28.01
C ASP A 126 10.63 1.46 -28.52
N SER A 127 11.53 0.76 -27.85
CA SER A 127 11.95 -0.58 -28.26
C SER A 127 10.99 -1.70 -27.83
N ARG A 128 10.04 -1.42 -26.94
CA ARG A 128 9.14 -2.41 -26.30
C ARG A 128 9.89 -3.53 -25.57
N LYS A 129 11.16 -3.30 -25.24
CA LYS A 129 11.97 -4.26 -24.48
C LYS A 129 11.50 -4.26 -23.02
N ILE A 130 11.30 -5.46 -22.49
CA ILE A 130 10.94 -5.69 -21.09
C ILE A 130 12.15 -6.31 -20.39
N GLU A 131 12.51 -5.75 -19.25
CA GLU A 131 13.59 -6.22 -18.38
C GLU A 131 13.01 -6.51 -16.99
N PHE A 132 13.00 -7.76 -16.56
CA PHE A 132 12.67 -8.12 -15.18
C PHE A 132 13.83 -7.78 -14.26
N ILE A 133 13.53 -7.05 -13.17
CA ILE A 133 14.49 -6.68 -12.13
C ILE A 133 14.35 -7.64 -10.94
N LYS A 134 13.11 -8.06 -10.64
CA LYS A 134 12.84 -9.12 -9.66
C LYS A 134 12.80 -10.47 -10.34
N ASN A 135 13.49 -11.46 -9.75
CA ASN A 135 13.42 -12.86 -10.19
C ASN A 135 12.28 -13.64 -9.51
N ASN A 136 11.83 -13.17 -8.34
CA ASN A 136 10.80 -13.80 -7.51
C ASN A 136 9.44 -13.09 -7.66
N TYR A 137 8.95 -12.95 -8.87
CA TYR A 137 7.59 -12.47 -9.14
C TYR A 137 6.62 -13.65 -9.33
N GLN A 138 5.33 -13.39 -9.18
CA GLN A 138 4.29 -14.39 -9.38
C GLN A 138 4.12 -14.65 -10.88
N LYS A 139 4.25 -15.92 -11.27
CA LYS A 139 4.17 -16.37 -12.66
C LYS A 139 2.85 -17.09 -12.91
N LYS A 140 2.31 -16.95 -14.10
CA LYS A 140 1.12 -17.68 -14.57
C LYS A 140 1.37 -19.19 -14.49
N ASP A 141 0.44 -19.90 -13.86
CA ASP A 141 0.36 -21.36 -13.88
C ASP A 141 -0.97 -21.78 -14.53
N LYS A 142 -0.97 -22.92 -15.25
CA LYS A 142 -2.18 -23.43 -15.92
C LYS A 142 -3.27 -23.84 -14.93
N ASN A 143 -2.91 -24.07 -13.68
CA ASN A 143 -3.83 -24.46 -12.62
C ASN A 143 -4.33 -23.26 -11.80
N ASP A 144 -3.81 -22.06 -12.05
CA ASP A 144 -4.19 -20.86 -11.31
C ASP A 144 -5.69 -20.58 -11.51
N LYS A 145 -6.34 -20.26 -10.41
CA LYS A 145 -7.75 -19.89 -10.38
C LYS A 145 -7.89 -18.46 -9.86
N LEU A 146 -8.98 -17.84 -10.22
CA LEU A 146 -9.32 -16.56 -9.63
C LEU A 146 -9.96 -16.80 -8.26
N ILE A 147 -9.29 -16.32 -7.19
CA ILE A 147 -9.83 -16.33 -5.82
C ILE A 147 -10.01 -14.88 -5.36
N ILE A 148 -11.25 -14.50 -5.12
CA ILE A 148 -11.61 -13.14 -4.70
C ILE A 148 -12.32 -13.17 -3.35
N LYS A 149 -11.84 -12.36 -2.39
CA LYS A 149 -12.48 -12.06 -1.10
C LYS A 149 -12.87 -10.58 -1.04
N PRO A 150 -14.03 -10.20 -1.55
CA PRO A 150 -14.36 -8.80 -1.82
C PRO A 150 -14.78 -7.99 -0.59
N LYS A 151 -14.98 -8.63 0.55
CA LYS A 151 -15.43 -7.93 1.77
C LYS A 151 -14.28 -7.17 2.41
N MET A 152 -14.52 -5.90 2.72
CA MET A 152 -13.62 -5.03 3.46
C MET A 152 -14.32 -4.53 4.73
N GLU A 153 -13.56 -4.23 5.76
CA GLU A 153 -14.05 -3.64 7.00
C GLU A 153 -14.03 -2.11 6.89
N ASP A 154 -15.16 -1.46 7.13
CA ASP A 154 -15.28 0.00 7.04
C ASP A 154 -14.72 0.72 8.27
N LYS A 155 -14.69 0.05 9.43
CA LYS A 155 -14.25 0.65 10.69
C LYS A 155 -12.77 0.37 10.96
N VAL A 156 -11.92 0.79 10.06
CA VAL A 156 -10.46 0.84 10.25
C VAL A 156 -10.02 2.30 10.29
N GLY A 157 -9.16 2.65 11.24
CA GLY A 157 -8.62 4.00 11.39
C GLY A 157 -7.14 4.07 11.04
N LEU A 158 -6.68 5.23 10.58
CA LEU A 158 -5.27 5.56 10.42
C LEU A 158 -4.97 6.81 11.25
N LEU A 159 -4.12 6.67 12.26
CA LEU A 159 -3.76 7.74 13.19
C LEU A 159 -2.28 8.06 13.09
N LYS A 160 -1.97 9.26 12.60
CA LYS A 160 -0.60 9.77 12.61
C LYS A 160 -0.20 10.23 14.00
N ILE A 161 0.85 9.65 14.53
CA ILE A 161 1.38 9.96 15.86
C ILE A 161 2.24 11.25 15.81
N HIS A 162 2.07 12.11 16.80
CA HIS A 162 2.84 13.33 16.98
C HIS A 162 3.17 13.60 18.45
N VAL A 163 4.01 14.59 18.73
CA VAL A 163 4.53 14.85 20.10
C VAL A 163 3.46 15.29 21.10
N ASN A 164 2.42 15.97 20.64
CA ASN A 164 1.34 16.50 21.49
C ASN A 164 0.08 15.63 21.43
N MET A 165 0.23 14.29 21.41
CA MET A 165 -0.90 13.39 21.45
C MET A 165 -1.72 13.54 22.74
N LEU A 166 -3.04 13.52 22.58
CA LEU A 166 -3.98 13.49 23.69
C LEU A 166 -4.64 12.10 23.77
N PRO A 167 -4.98 11.61 24.96
CA PRO A 167 -5.66 10.31 25.12
C PRO A 167 -6.96 10.20 24.31
N GLU A 168 -7.70 11.29 24.19
CA GLU A 168 -8.96 11.39 23.47
C GLU A 168 -8.83 11.06 21.97
N GLN A 169 -7.66 11.31 21.37
CA GLN A 169 -7.37 10.96 19.96
C GLN A 169 -7.33 9.44 19.75
N PHE A 170 -6.96 8.66 20.76
CA PHE A 170 -7.02 7.20 20.74
C PHE A 170 -8.43 6.71 21.10
N GLU A 171 -9.06 7.30 22.10
CA GLU A 171 -10.41 6.91 22.57
C GLU A 171 -11.49 7.07 21.49
N PHE A 172 -11.27 7.95 20.51
CA PHE A 172 -12.11 8.10 19.32
C PHE A 172 -12.33 6.77 18.59
N TYR A 173 -11.33 5.90 18.57
CA TYR A 173 -11.38 4.62 17.86
C TYR A 173 -12.02 3.48 18.66
N LYS A 174 -12.67 3.79 19.78
CA LYS A 174 -13.46 2.79 20.50
C LYS A 174 -14.59 2.24 19.62
N GLY A 175 -14.61 0.92 19.46
CA GLY A 175 -15.58 0.23 18.58
C GLY A 175 -15.17 0.14 17.12
N TYR A 176 -13.99 0.63 16.75
CA TYR A 176 -13.35 0.31 15.48
C TYR A 176 -12.85 -1.14 15.50
N LYS A 177 -12.73 -1.75 14.32
CA LYS A 177 -12.20 -3.10 14.13
C LYS A 177 -10.69 -3.12 13.96
N GLY A 178 -10.14 -2.05 13.36
CA GLY A 178 -8.71 -1.86 13.18
C GLY A 178 -8.27 -0.42 13.43
N LEU A 179 -7.06 -0.25 13.93
CA LEU A 179 -6.38 1.04 14.02
C LEU A 179 -4.92 0.88 13.61
N ILE A 180 -4.53 1.59 12.58
CA ILE A 180 -3.13 1.72 12.19
C ILE A 180 -2.57 2.96 12.88
N MET A 181 -1.61 2.78 13.77
CA MET A 181 -0.86 3.86 14.38
C MET A 181 0.42 4.09 13.56
N GLU A 182 0.47 5.20 12.83
CA GLU A 182 1.67 5.62 12.10
C GLU A 182 2.63 6.31 13.09
N GLY A 183 3.48 5.50 13.72
CA GLY A 183 4.36 5.91 14.80
C GLY A 183 5.61 6.64 14.36
N THR A 184 6.38 7.13 15.31
CA THR A 184 7.67 7.78 15.07
C THR A 184 8.80 6.75 15.05
N GLY A 185 9.80 6.96 14.19
CA GLY A 185 11.01 6.14 14.12
C GLY A 185 10.73 4.64 14.05
N LEU A 186 11.20 3.90 15.02
CA LEU A 186 11.06 2.43 15.09
C LEU A 186 9.67 1.94 15.53
N GLY A 187 8.67 2.80 15.58
CA GLY A 187 7.29 2.46 15.97
C GLY A 187 6.97 2.86 17.41
N HIS A 188 7.02 4.15 17.69
CA HIS A 188 6.76 4.68 19.01
C HIS A 188 5.59 5.68 19.01
N THR A 189 4.94 5.78 20.19
CA THR A 189 3.97 6.82 20.53
C THR A 189 4.28 7.36 21.92
N PRO A 190 3.92 8.61 22.25
CA PRO A 190 3.92 9.07 23.63
C PRO A 190 3.10 8.14 24.54
N GLY A 191 3.53 7.98 25.79
CA GLY A 191 2.86 7.10 26.77
C GLY A 191 3.64 6.99 28.07
N GLN A 192 4.95 7.23 28.03
CA GLN A 192 5.80 7.32 29.21
C GLN A 192 5.84 8.75 29.75
N VAL A 193 6.10 8.91 31.04
CA VAL A 193 6.15 10.20 31.74
C VAL A 193 7.54 10.43 32.32
N PRO A 194 8.52 10.86 31.50
CA PRO A 194 9.89 11.07 31.95
C PRO A 194 10.04 12.29 32.86
N ASN A 195 9.12 13.25 32.81
CA ASN A 195 9.10 14.45 33.64
C ASN A 195 7.68 15.01 33.79
N GLU A 196 7.54 16.08 34.57
CA GLU A 196 6.24 16.68 34.89
C GLU A 196 5.50 17.27 33.66
N TYR A 197 6.22 17.75 32.67
CA TYR A 197 5.62 18.32 31.45
C TYR A 197 4.91 17.27 30.58
N CYS A 198 5.24 15.99 30.77
CA CYS A 198 4.67 14.87 30.05
C CYS A 198 3.54 14.16 30.82
N LYS A 199 3.01 14.73 31.91
CA LYS A 199 1.99 14.08 32.76
C LYS A 199 0.74 13.60 31.99
N ILE A 200 0.34 14.33 30.95
CA ILE A 200 -0.80 13.97 30.11
C ILE A 200 -0.61 12.60 29.41
N HIS A 201 0.63 12.24 29.08
CA HIS A 201 0.95 10.98 28.41
C HIS A 201 0.62 9.74 29.25
N LYS A 202 0.53 9.88 30.58
CA LYS A 202 0.16 8.76 31.48
C LYS A 202 -1.16 8.10 31.10
N ARG A 203 -2.08 8.83 30.45
CA ARG A 203 -3.40 8.35 30.04
C ARG A 203 -3.39 7.67 28.65
N ILE A 204 -2.33 7.80 27.86
CA ILE A 204 -2.29 7.30 26.46
C ILE A 204 -2.26 5.76 26.41
N TYR A 205 -1.35 5.12 27.14
CA TYR A 205 -1.30 3.65 27.18
C TYR A 205 -2.58 3.01 27.71
N PRO A 206 -3.21 3.52 28.78
CA PRO A 206 -4.56 3.09 29.19
C PRO A 206 -5.63 3.26 28.11
N ALA A 207 -5.59 4.35 27.32
CA ALA A 207 -6.53 4.56 26.22
C ALA A 207 -6.31 3.51 25.10
N ILE A 208 -5.06 3.25 24.69
CA ILE A 208 -4.73 2.19 23.73
C ILE A 208 -5.18 0.82 24.24
N LYS A 209 -4.93 0.50 25.51
CA LYS A 209 -5.38 -0.76 26.12
C LYS A 209 -6.91 -0.92 26.07
N LYS A 210 -7.66 0.16 26.29
CA LYS A 210 -9.13 0.14 26.25
C LYS A 210 -9.65 -0.17 24.84
N ILE A 211 -9.08 0.41 23.79
CA ILE A 211 -9.51 0.13 22.40
C ILE A 211 -9.18 -1.32 22.00
N ILE A 212 -8.02 -1.83 22.39
CA ILE A 212 -7.66 -3.24 22.17
C ILE A 212 -8.62 -4.16 22.90
N ALA A 213 -8.91 -3.88 24.17
CA ALA A 213 -9.88 -4.64 24.97
C ALA A 213 -11.31 -4.61 24.40
N SER A 214 -11.66 -3.60 23.61
CA SER A 214 -12.94 -3.53 22.89
C SER A 214 -12.98 -4.34 21.57
N GLY A 215 -11.89 -5.08 21.25
CA GLY A 215 -11.79 -5.92 20.06
C GLY A 215 -11.18 -5.22 18.84
N CYS A 216 -10.59 -4.02 19.01
CA CYS A 216 -9.86 -3.34 17.94
C CYS A 216 -8.46 -3.95 17.77
N ILE A 217 -8.12 -4.36 16.56
CA ILE A 217 -6.75 -4.77 16.20
C ILE A 217 -5.92 -3.52 15.99
N VAL A 218 -4.84 -3.34 16.76
CA VAL A 218 -3.97 -2.16 16.65
C VAL A 218 -2.63 -2.56 16.06
N VAL A 219 -2.26 -1.95 14.92
CA VAL A 219 -1.00 -2.20 14.22
C VAL A 219 -0.14 -0.94 14.25
N MET A 220 1.13 -1.09 14.57
CA MET A 220 2.13 -0.02 14.53
C MET A 220 2.90 -0.05 13.22
N THR A 221 2.80 1.03 12.44
CA THR A 221 3.66 1.32 11.29
C THR A 221 4.59 2.50 11.61
N THR A 222 5.33 3.01 10.64
CA THR A 222 6.23 4.15 10.86
C THR A 222 6.00 5.28 9.86
N GLN A 223 6.19 6.52 10.32
CA GLN A 223 6.22 7.72 9.50
C GLN A 223 7.48 7.81 8.63
N CYS A 224 8.51 7.04 8.99
CA CYS A 224 9.72 6.98 8.19
C CYS A 224 9.44 6.29 6.87
N LEU A 225 9.85 6.92 5.77
CA LEU A 225 9.59 6.38 4.44
C LEU A 225 10.32 5.04 4.23
N PHE A 226 11.56 4.96 4.66
CA PHE A 226 12.38 3.75 4.55
C PHE A 226 12.69 3.15 5.91
N GLY A 227 12.95 1.85 5.93
CA GLY A 227 13.23 1.08 7.12
C GLY A 227 12.01 0.30 7.60
N ARG A 228 12.02 -0.07 8.86
CA ARG A 228 10.97 -0.93 9.43
C ARG A 228 10.70 -0.60 10.90
N VAL A 229 9.52 -0.92 11.36
CA VAL A 229 9.19 -0.95 12.78
C VAL A 229 9.99 -2.03 13.50
N GLN A 230 10.58 -1.68 14.66
CA GLN A 230 11.39 -2.57 15.49
C GLN A 230 11.12 -2.28 16.97
N MET A 231 10.00 -2.79 17.45
CA MET A 231 9.43 -2.42 18.77
C MET A 231 10.17 -3.05 19.98
N HIS A 232 11.18 -3.90 19.75
CA HIS A 232 11.92 -4.54 20.83
C HIS A 232 13.24 -3.82 21.20
N VAL A 233 13.54 -2.70 20.53
CA VAL A 233 14.80 -1.96 20.76
C VAL A 233 14.72 -1.04 21.98
N TYR A 234 13.55 -0.43 22.21
CA TYR A 234 13.34 0.52 23.31
C TYR A 234 12.13 0.13 24.17
N ASP A 235 12.17 0.51 25.44
CA ASP A 235 11.12 0.26 26.44
C ASP A 235 9.72 0.64 25.91
N LYS A 236 9.60 1.80 25.25
CA LYS A 236 8.32 2.27 24.67
C LYS A 236 7.71 1.28 23.69
N GLY A 237 8.54 0.66 22.86
CA GLY A 237 8.08 -0.35 21.91
C GLY A 237 7.67 -1.64 22.61
N VAL A 238 8.45 -2.06 23.62
CA VAL A 238 8.14 -3.24 24.44
C VAL A 238 6.83 -3.03 25.21
N ASP A 239 6.65 -1.86 25.82
CA ASP A 239 5.40 -1.50 26.52
C ASP A 239 4.19 -1.63 25.58
N LEU A 240 4.27 -1.05 24.38
CA LEU A 240 3.20 -1.12 23.38
C LEU A 240 2.90 -2.56 22.93
N THR A 241 3.93 -3.37 22.74
CA THR A 241 3.76 -4.79 22.39
C THR A 241 3.09 -5.55 23.53
N ASN A 242 3.45 -5.27 24.79
CA ASN A 242 2.80 -5.86 25.98
C ASN A 242 1.35 -5.42 26.12
N LEU A 243 0.95 -4.29 25.58
CA LEU A 243 -0.45 -3.87 25.49
C LEU A 243 -1.25 -4.62 24.43
N GLY A 244 -0.59 -5.30 23.50
CA GLY A 244 -1.20 -6.01 22.37
C GLY A 244 -1.09 -5.29 21.02
N VAL A 245 -0.25 -4.26 20.92
CA VAL A 245 0.02 -3.58 19.62
C VAL A 245 0.89 -4.48 18.76
N ILE A 246 0.48 -4.71 17.53
CA ILE A 246 1.14 -5.59 16.57
C ILE A 246 2.16 -4.79 15.73
N PRO A 247 3.43 -5.22 15.65
CA PRO A 247 4.42 -4.57 14.80
C PRO A 247 4.12 -4.79 13.31
N GLY A 248 3.92 -3.71 12.54
CA GLY A 248 3.69 -3.75 11.09
C GLY A 248 4.96 -3.97 10.25
N LYS A 249 6.12 -4.09 10.91
CA LYS A 249 7.42 -4.31 10.25
C LYS A 249 7.72 -3.24 9.19
N ASP A 250 7.94 -3.64 7.94
CA ASP A 250 8.24 -2.78 6.80
C ASP A 250 7.01 -2.47 5.92
N MET A 251 5.80 -2.72 6.45
CA MET A 251 4.55 -2.44 5.76
C MET A 251 4.31 -0.92 5.69
N LEU A 252 3.87 -0.44 4.55
CA LEU A 252 3.39 0.93 4.40
C LEU A 252 2.12 1.14 5.23
N SER A 253 1.93 2.33 5.78
CA SER A 253 0.74 2.65 6.58
C SER A 253 -0.55 2.47 5.77
N GLU A 254 -0.55 2.88 4.50
CA GLU A 254 -1.68 2.73 3.59
C GLU A 254 -1.98 1.26 3.26
N THR A 255 -0.94 0.43 3.15
CA THR A 255 -1.08 -1.02 2.93
C THR A 255 -1.62 -1.73 4.17
N ALA A 256 -1.19 -1.31 5.35
CA ALA A 256 -1.71 -1.84 6.61
C ALA A 256 -3.16 -1.43 6.86
N PHE A 257 -3.57 -0.27 6.33
CA PHE A 257 -4.91 0.29 6.48
C PHE A 257 -5.97 -0.47 5.66
N VAL A 258 -5.62 -0.94 4.45
CA VAL A 258 -6.52 -1.69 3.56
C VAL A 258 -6.50 -3.19 3.82
#